data_af9bcdb4405f7ddf37ee30c935db8daf
#
_entry.id   af9bcdb4405f7ddf37ee30c935db8daf
#
_cell.length_a   1.000
_cell.length_b   1.000
_cell.length_c   1.000
_cell.angle_alpha   90.00
_cell.angle_beta   90.00
_cell.angle_gamma   90.00
#
_symmetry.space_group_name_H-M   'P 1'
#
loop_
_entity.id
_entity.type
_entity.pdbx_description
1 polymer ?
#
loop_
_entity_poly.entity_id
_entity_poly.type
_entity_poly.pdbx_seq_one_letter_code
_entity_poly.pdbx_strand_id
1 'polypeptide(L)'
;VFAQEIEKETVPGQEPTLVERLTGGKKVIESAEMNFQLFTSANANFTGSNFDGMNFKLNRVRLEIKGDVWKNLSYHYRQSFNKYSDPYSLDNLSSSLELAYVNLKVHDKFGFTIGKQFVNFGGYEYFVNSIKVREFSEFNNLLTCYQAGISGNWQINPDHELCFQIVNNRSGQDNEIYPTGLPDNTREAKVPFMYTVNWNSYYFDRVLQLRYAASVGQQLSLIHISEPTRL
;
A
#
# COMPACT_ATOMS: atom_id res chain seq x y z
N VAL A 1 28.38 12.21 13.30
CA VAL A 1 28.18 10.80 12.96
C VAL A 1 28.83 10.59 11.61
N PHE A 2 29.95 9.87 11.57
CA PHE A 2 30.75 9.64 10.39
C PHE A 2 30.02 8.68 9.45
N ALA A 3 29.70 9.13 8.24
CA ALA A 3 29.40 8.25 7.14
C ALA A 3 30.74 7.71 6.61
N GLN A 4 31.02 6.44 6.84
CA GLN A 4 32.10 5.76 6.16
C GLN A 4 31.71 5.63 4.68
N GLU A 5 32.48 6.24 3.80
CA GLU A 5 32.51 5.93 2.39
C GLU A 5 32.98 4.47 2.25
N ILE A 6 32.05 3.58 1.94
CA ILE A 6 32.39 2.23 1.51
C ILE A 6 32.84 2.35 0.06
N GLU A 7 34.16 2.40 -0.16
CA GLU A 7 34.74 2.16 -1.49
C GLU A 7 34.31 0.76 -1.92
N LYS A 8 33.52 0.68 -2.99
CA LYS A 8 33.19 -0.57 -3.64
C LYS A 8 34.44 -1.12 -4.29
N GLU A 9 35.02 -2.21 -3.73
CA GLU A 9 35.90 -3.07 -4.48
C GLU A 9 35.16 -3.63 -5.71
N THR A 10 35.53 -3.15 -6.87
CA THR A 10 35.05 -3.70 -8.15
C THR A 10 35.69 -5.07 -8.35
N VAL A 11 34.89 -6.12 -8.23
CA VAL A 11 35.33 -7.48 -8.57
C VAL A 11 35.55 -7.52 -10.08
N PRO A 12 36.76 -7.83 -10.58
CA PRO A 12 37.04 -7.87 -12.01
C PRO A 12 36.20 -8.97 -12.69
N GLY A 13 35.41 -8.60 -13.69
CA GLY A 13 34.61 -9.53 -14.49
C GLY A 13 33.09 -9.53 -14.25
N GLN A 14 32.60 -8.70 -13.35
CA GLN A 14 31.14 -8.58 -13.14
C GLN A 14 30.56 -7.52 -14.09
N GLU A 15 29.63 -7.91 -14.94
CA GLU A 15 28.91 -6.93 -15.78
C GLU A 15 28.16 -5.93 -14.89
N PRO A 16 28.18 -4.62 -15.23
CA PRO A 16 27.46 -3.63 -14.46
C PRO A 16 25.95 -3.93 -14.46
N THR A 17 25.34 -3.80 -13.31
CA THR A 17 23.89 -3.96 -13.16
C THR A 17 23.13 -2.98 -14.04
N LEU A 18 21.85 -3.26 -14.34
CA LEU A 18 20.99 -2.34 -15.10
C LEU A 18 20.98 -0.93 -14.47
N VAL A 19 20.97 -0.86 -13.15
CA VAL A 19 20.97 0.40 -12.40
C VAL A 19 22.30 1.14 -12.59
N GLU A 20 23.43 0.43 -12.52
CA GLU A 20 24.75 1.04 -12.75
C GLU A 20 24.90 1.52 -14.20
N ARG A 21 24.34 0.81 -15.17
CA ARG A 21 24.30 1.26 -16.58
C ARG A 21 23.47 2.54 -16.74
N LEU A 22 22.29 2.62 -16.10
CA LEU A 22 21.39 3.77 -16.18
C LEU A 22 21.93 5.00 -15.41
N THR A 23 22.64 4.77 -14.31
CA THR A 23 23.18 5.84 -13.46
C THR A 23 24.61 6.23 -13.79
N GLY A 24 25.27 5.50 -14.71
CA GLY A 24 26.68 5.71 -15.04
C GLY A 24 27.63 5.42 -13.87
N GLY A 25 27.27 4.48 -12.97
CA GLY A 25 28.07 4.10 -11.80
C GLY A 25 28.01 5.09 -10.63
N LYS A 26 27.14 6.09 -10.69
CA LYS A 26 26.94 7.05 -9.60
C LYS A 26 26.15 6.44 -8.44
N LYS A 27 26.24 7.06 -7.26
CA LYS A 27 25.51 6.69 -6.06
C LYS A 27 24.02 6.49 -6.40
N VAL A 28 23.51 5.28 -6.16
CA VAL A 28 22.15 4.87 -6.57
C VAL A 28 21.07 5.50 -5.69
N ILE A 29 21.37 5.80 -4.43
CA ILE A 29 20.42 6.39 -3.47
C ILE A 29 20.87 7.80 -3.17
N GLU A 30 20.08 8.80 -3.56
CA GLU A 30 20.34 10.21 -3.28
C GLU A 30 19.95 10.55 -1.84
N SER A 31 18.81 10.00 -1.37
CA SER A 31 18.32 10.22 -0.01
C SER A 31 17.68 8.96 0.59
N ALA A 32 17.79 8.79 1.89
CA ALA A 32 17.09 7.78 2.65
C ALA A 32 16.68 8.33 4.02
N GLU A 33 15.38 8.33 4.30
CA GLU A 33 14.80 8.62 5.59
C GLU A 33 14.28 7.32 6.20
N MET A 34 14.73 7.00 7.42
CA MET A 34 14.29 5.81 8.15
C MET A 34 13.54 6.23 9.41
N ASN A 35 12.33 5.70 9.55
CA ASN A 35 11.49 5.90 10.72
C ASN A 35 11.16 4.55 11.37
N PHE A 36 11.45 4.42 12.66
CA PHE A 36 11.01 3.30 13.47
C PHE A 36 9.92 3.76 14.43
N GLN A 37 8.76 3.11 14.38
CA GLN A 37 7.61 3.43 15.21
C GLN A 37 7.38 2.30 16.20
N LEU A 38 7.38 2.64 17.48
CA LEU A 38 7.03 1.75 18.57
C LEU A 38 5.88 2.38 19.36
N PHE A 39 4.74 1.70 19.41
CA PHE A 39 3.60 2.11 20.22
C PHE A 39 3.20 0.98 21.14
N THR A 40 3.26 1.25 22.45
CA THR A 40 2.94 0.30 23.52
C THR A 40 1.80 0.83 24.36
N SER A 41 1.03 -0.07 24.97
CA SER A 41 0.03 0.29 25.97
C SER A 41 0.05 -0.67 27.14
N ALA A 42 -0.34 -0.16 28.32
CA ALA A 42 -0.73 -0.96 29.47
C ALA A 42 -2.24 -0.83 29.59
N ASN A 43 -2.95 -1.95 29.55
CA ASN A 43 -4.41 -1.99 29.62
C ASN A 43 -4.82 -2.66 30.94
N ALA A 44 -5.71 -2.00 31.69
CA ALA A 44 -6.38 -2.57 32.86
C ALA A 44 -7.87 -2.66 32.55
N ASN A 45 -8.44 -3.84 32.64
CA ASN A 45 -9.84 -4.11 32.33
C ASN A 45 -10.65 -4.24 33.62
N PHE A 46 -11.83 -3.66 33.63
CA PHE A 46 -12.78 -3.71 34.75
C PHE A 46 -14.18 -3.99 34.23
N THR A 47 -14.92 -4.84 34.90
CA THR A 47 -16.37 -5.01 34.72
C THR A 47 -17.08 -4.49 35.94
N GLY A 48 -17.69 -3.31 35.82
CA GLY A 48 -18.20 -2.58 36.99
C GLY A 48 -17.06 -2.15 37.93
N SER A 49 -17.08 -2.63 39.18
CA SER A 49 -16.02 -2.40 40.18
C SER A 49 -14.99 -3.53 40.28
N ASN A 50 -15.17 -4.61 39.53
CA ASN A 50 -14.28 -5.77 39.58
C ASN A 50 -13.11 -5.59 38.59
N PHE A 51 -11.91 -5.88 39.06
CA PHE A 51 -10.71 -5.90 38.24
C PHE A 51 -10.63 -7.26 37.51
N ASP A 52 -10.64 -7.23 36.16
CA ASP A 52 -10.64 -8.43 35.31
C ASP A 52 -9.24 -8.83 34.84
N GLY A 53 -8.30 -7.89 34.92
CA GLY A 53 -6.91 -8.21 34.55
C GLY A 53 -6.15 -7.01 33.98
N MET A 54 -4.85 -7.21 33.83
CA MET A 54 -3.94 -6.21 33.25
C MET A 54 -2.99 -6.90 32.27
N ASN A 55 -2.69 -6.21 31.15
CA ASN A 55 -1.70 -6.65 30.19
C ASN A 55 -0.91 -5.49 29.59
N PHE A 56 0.28 -5.81 29.10
CA PHE A 56 1.04 -4.92 28.22
C PHE A 56 0.85 -5.37 26.78
N LYS A 57 0.67 -4.40 25.87
CA LYS A 57 0.45 -4.68 24.45
C LYS A 57 1.36 -3.82 23.59
N LEU A 58 1.95 -4.45 22.58
CA LEU A 58 2.64 -3.77 21.47
C LEU A 58 1.62 -3.52 20.35
N ASN A 59 1.08 -2.30 20.30
CA ASN A 59 0.03 -1.94 19.35
C ASN A 59 0.59 -1.67 17.95
N ARG A 60 1.84 -1.17 17.88
CA ARG A 60 2.51 -0.90 16.62
C ARG A 60 4.02 -1.07 16.76
N VAL A 61 4.57 -1.90 15.91
CA VAL A 61 6.03 -2.01 15.69
C VAL A 61 6.22 -1.96 14.18
N ARG A 62 6.77 -0.84 13.68
CA ARG A 62 6.79 -0.55 12.24
C ARG A 62 8.11 0.08 11.84
N LEU A 63 8.65 -0.37 10.72
CA LEU A 63 9.77 0.25 10.02
C LEU A 63 9.26 0.88 8.73
N GLU A 64 9.65 2.12 8.50
CA GLU A 64 9.35 2.87 7.28
C GLU A 64 10.66 3.44 6.72
N ILE A 65 10.92 3.21 5.44
CA ILE A 65 12.07 3.72 4.72
C ILE A 65 11.55 4.37 3.43
N LYS A 66 11.92 5.61 3.19
CA LYS A 66 11.56 6.32 1.97
C LYS A 66 12.71 7.21 1.53
N GLY A 67 12.77 7.50 0.25
CA GLY A 67 13.82 8.36 -0.27
C GLY A 67 13.84 8.42 -1.79
N ASP A 68 14.86 9.05 -2.30
CA ASP A 68 15.07 9.25 -3.72
C ASP A 68 16.23 8.39 -4.20
N VAL A 69 15.98 7.62 -5.26
CA VAL A 69 17.00 6.89 -6.00
C VAL A 69 17.63 7.82 -7.02
N TRP A 70 16.81 8.67 -7.61
CA TRP A 70 17.18 9.58 -8.68
C TRP A 70 16.19 10.75 -8.70
N LYS A 71 16.54 11.86 -9.38
CA LYS A 71 15.73 13.08 -9.48
C LYS A 71 14.22 12.84 -9.76
N ASN A 72 13.92 11.80 -10.55
CA ASN A 72 12.55 11.47 -10.98
C ASN A 72 12.05 10.11 -10.45
N LEU A 73 12.82 9.44 -9.59
CA LEU A 73 12.50 8.12 -9.06
C LEU A 73 12.67 8.12 -7.56
N SER A 74 11.57 7.95 -6.84
CA SER A 74 11.56 7.77 -5.39
C SER A 74 11.00 6.40 -5.00
N TYR A 75 11.28 5.98 -3.78
CA TYR A 75 10.80 4.71 -3.25
C TYR A 75 10.20 4.89 -1.86
N HIS A 76 9.32 3.96 -1.51
CA HIS A 76 8.72 3.90 -0.19
C HIS A 76 8.53 2.43 0.21
N TYR A 77 9.11 2.08 1.33
CA TYR A 77 8.98 0.77 1.98
C TYR A 77 8.42 0.96 3.38
N ARG A 78 7.42 0.13 3.77
CA ARG A 78 6.88 0.15 5.12
C ARG A 78 6.41 -1.24 5.53
N GLN A 79 6.93 -1.72 6.66
CA GLN A 79 6.60 -3.02 7.20
C GLN A 79 6.20 -2.92 8.67
N SER A 80 5.12 -3.61 9.03
CA SER A 80 4.65 -3.81 10.41
C SER A 80 5.10 -5.17 10.93
N PHE A 81 5.80 -5.20 12.05
CA PHE A 81 6.32 -6.44 12.64
C PHE A 81 5.32 -7.13 13.59
N ASN A 82 4.25 -6.45 13.97
CA ASN A 82 3.20 -6.99 14.84
C ASN A 82 1.96 -7.47 14.07
N LYS A 83 2.07 -7.63 12.75
CA LYS A 83 1.04 -8.24 11.90
C LYS A 83 1.43 -9.67 11.55
N TYR A 84 0.42 -10.52 11.43
CA TYR A 84 0.59 -11.87 10.93
C TYR A 84 1.12 -11.85 9.49
N SER A 85 1.96 -12.79 9.14
CA SER A 85 2.54 -12.92 7.82
C SER A 85 1.90 -14.11 7.11
N ASP A 86 1.12 -13.84 6.06
CA ASP A 86 0.59 -14.87 5.19
C ASP A 86 1.47 -15.00 3.94
N PRO A 87 2.11 -16.16 3.72
CA PRO A 87 2.96 -16.39 2.55
C PRO A 87 2.19 -16.67 1.25
N TYR A 88 0.87 -16.89 1.32
CA TYR A 88 0.03 -17.27 0.19
C TYR A 88 -0.90 -16.16 -0.30
N SER A 89 -0.51 -14.91 -0.13
CA SER A 89 -1.29 -13.77 -0.62
C SER A 89 -1.31 -13.70 -2.15
N LEU A 90 -2.37 -13.10 -2.72
CA LEU A 90 -2.53 -12.93 -4.16
C LEU A 90 -1.37 -12.16 -4.81
N ASP A 91 -0.80 -11.20 -4.11
CA ASP A 91 0.36 -10.42 -4.54
C ASP A 91 1.71 -11.09 -4.22
N ASN A 92 1.69 -12.30 -3.68
CA ASN A 92 2.86 -13.06 -3.23
C ASN A 92 3.73 -12.30 -2.20
N LEU A 93 3.12 -11.38 -1.46
CA LEU A 93 3.76 -10.58 -0.45
C LEU A 93 3.13 -10.84 0.93
N SER A 94 3.94 -10.75 1.97
CA SER A 94 3.46 -10.83 3.34
C SER A 94 2.46 -9.70 3.66
N SER A 95 1.41 -10.02 4.41
CA SER A 95 0.46 -9.03 4.93
C SER A 95 1.11 -8.03 5.90
N SER A 96 2.26 -8.39 6.47
CA SER A 96 3.09 -7.49 7.28
C SER A 96 3.75 -6.38 6.46
N LEU A 97 3.98 -6.61 5.16
CA LEU A 97 4.47 -5.61 4.23
C LEU A 97 3.32 -4.70 3.78
N GLU A 98 3.27 -3.50 4.31
CA GLU A 98 2.20 -2.54 4.04
C GLU A 98 2.44 -1.77 2.73
N LEU A 99 3.64 -1.21 2.57
CA LEU A 99 4.01 -0.44 1.39
C LEU A 99 5.33 -0.94 0.81
N ALA A 100 5.38 -1.10 -0.49
CA ALA A 100 6.59 -1.39 -1.25
C ALA A 100 6.37 -0.92 -2.68
N TYR A 101 6.64 0.35 -2.95
CA TYR A 101 6.41 0.96 -4.25
C TYR A 101 7.50 1.94 -4.65
N VAL A 102 7.56 2.20 -5.93
CA VAL A 102 8.35 3.25 -6.53
C VAL A 102 7.44 4.29 -7.18
N ASN A 103 7.84 5.56 -7.11
CA ASN A 103 7.20 6.66 -7.83
C ASN A 103 8.12 7.10 -8.94
N LEU A 104 7.62 7.11 -10.16
CA LEU A 104 8.29 7.60 -11.35
C LEU A 104 7.63 8.92 -11.81
N LYS A 105 8.34 10.02 -11.67
CA LYS A 105 7.92 11.32 -12.19
C LYS A 105 8.29 11.40 -13.66
N VAL A 106 7.31 11.32 -14.54
CA VAL A 106 7.52 11.41 -16.00
C VAL A 106 7.51 12.85 -16.47
N HIS A 107 6.66 13.66 -15.85
CA HIS A 107 6.50 15.09 -16.12
C HIS A 107 6.23 15.84 -14.81
N ASP A 108 6.39 17.16 -14.78
CA ASP A 108 6.13 17.94 -13.57
C ASP A 108 4.71 17.81 -13.03
N LYS A 109 3.76 17.51 -13.91
CA LYS A 109 2.35 17.32 -13.57
C LYS A 109 1.89 15.87 -13.57
N PHE A 110 2.74 14.92 -13.98
CA PHE A 110 2.31 13.54 -14.16
C PHE A 110 3.37 12.53 -13.74
N GLY A 111 2.95 11.51 -13.03
CA GLY A 111 3.80 10.42 -12.59
C GLY A 111 3.04 9.11 -12.37
N PHE A 112 3.79 8.05 -12.18
CA PHE A 112 3.28 6.71 -11.87
C PHE A 112 3.75 6.27 -10.50
N THR A 113 2.89 5.51 -9.80
CA THR A 113 3.25 4.73 -8.62
C THR A 113 3.08 3.26 -8.95
N ILE A 114 4.11 2.45 -8.75
CA ILE A 114 4.12 1.03 -9.12
C ILE A 114 4.57 0.20 -7.91
N GLY A 115 3.80 -0.81 -7.55
CA GLY A 115 4.06 -1.70 -6.41
C GLY A 115 2.91 -1.77 -5.42
N LYS A 116 3.19 -2.27 -4.20
CA LYS A 116 2.20 -2.35 -3.12
C LYS A 116 2.01 -0.97 -2.50
N GLN A 117 0.83 -0.42 -2.66
CA GLN A 117 0.50 0.96 -2.36
C GLN A 117 -0.85 1.10 -1.66
N PHE A 118 -1.15 2.28 -1.17
CA PHE A 118 -2.49 2.58 -0.67
C PHE A 118 -3.53 2.49 -1.78
N VAL A 119 -4.68 1.92 -1.45
CA VAL A 119 -5.87 2.03 -2.29
C VAL A 119 -6.56 3.35 -1.98
N ASN A 120 -6.74 4.19 -2.99
CA ASN A 120 -7.29 5.54 -2.84
C ASN A 120 -8.82 5.52 -2.69
N PHE A 121 -9.31 5.08 -1.54
CA PHE A 121 -10.75 5.09 -1.23
C PHE A 121 -11.30 6.48 -0.87
N GLY A 122 -10.49 7.53 -0.88
CA GLY A 122 -10.89 8.93 -0.60
C GLY A 122 -10.73 9.20 0.87
N GLY A 123 -10.76 9.07 1.85
CA GLY A 123 -10.74 9.40 3.27
C GLY A 123 -9.54 10.25 3.68
N TYR A 124 -9.74 11.06 4.69
CA TYR A 124 -8.70 11.92 5.25
C TYR A 124 -7.53 11.14 5.85
N GLU A 125 -7.79 9.98 6.44
CA GLU A 125 -6.81 9.14 7.15
C GLU A 125 -5.65 8.68 6.26
N TYR A 126 -5.88 8.51 4.96
CA TYR A 126 -4.84 8.10 4.00
C TYR A 126 -3.77 9.16 3.75
N PHE A 127 -4.11 10.43 4.04
CA PHE A 127 -3.22 11.57 3.80
C PHE A 127 -2.54 12.09 5.08
N VAL A 128 -2.90 11.54 6.22
CA VAL A 128 -2.27 11.91 7.51
C VAL A 128 -1.08 10.99 7.76
N ASN A 129 0.01 11.58 8.26
CA ASN A 129 1.13 10.78 8.71
C ASN A 129 0.67 9.80 9.80
N SER A 130 0.90 8.51 9.57
CA SER A 130 0.47 7.43 10.46
C SER A 130 0.97 7.54 11.90
N ILE A 131 2.01 8.32 12.15
CA ILE A 131 2.51 8.64 13.50
C ILE A 131 1.46 9.46 14.30
N LYS A 132 0.69 10.30 13.60
CA LYS A 132 -0.33 11.16 14.20
C LYS A 132 -1.67 10.47 14.40
N VAL A 133 -1.87 9.28 13.84
CA VAL A 133 -3.10 8.51 13.94
C VAL A 133 -2.94 7.46 15.03
N ARG A 134 -3.63 7.65 16.15
CA ARG A 134 -3.62 6.70 17.25
C ARG A 134 -4.44 5.46 16.91
N GLU A 135 -5.61 5.66 16.33
CA GLU A 135 -6.55 4.63 15.94
C GLU A 135 -7.21 5.01 14.62
N PHE A 136 -7.30 4.06 13.71
CA PHE A 136 -7.97 4.26 12.43
C PHE A 136 -9.46 3.98 12.56
N SER A 137 -10.26 4.56 11.67
CA SER A 137 -11.70 4.30 11.61
C SER A 137 -12.00 2.81 11.33
N GLU A 138 -13.18 2.35 11.71
CA GLU A 138 -13.64 1.00 11.39
C GLU A 138 -13.65 0.77 9.88
N PHE A 139 -14.01 1.77 9.09
CA PHE A 139 -13.95 1.70 7.63
C PHE A 139 -12.54 1.31 7.14
N ASN A 140 -11.51 1.96 7.66
CA ASN A 140 -10.12 1.66 7.30
C ASN A 140 -9.67 0.27 7.80
N ASN A 141 -10.22 -0.21 8.91
CA ASN A 141 -9.91 -1.53 9.45
C ASN A 141 -10.61 -2.67 8.69
N LEU A 142 -11.76 -2.41 8.09
CA LEU A 142 -12.54 -3.38 7.30
C LEU A 142 -12.04 -3.54 5.86
N LEU A 143 -11.41 -2.49 5.32
CA LEU A 143 -10.93 -2.52 3.94
C LEU A 143 -9.47 -2.98 3.85
N THR A 144 -9.15 -3.69 2.77
CA THR A 144 -7.77 -4.00 2.44
C THR A 144 -7.09 -2.77 1.85
N CYS A 145 -6.46 -1.97 2.72
CA CYS A 145 -5.94 -0.66 2.37
C CYS A 145 -4.66 -0.66 1.53
N TYR A 146 -3.96 -1.80 1.45
CA TYR A 146 -2.67 -1.92 0.77
C TYR A 146 -2.73 -3.01 -0.28
N GLN A 147 -2.62 -2.64 -1.55
CA GLN A 147 -2.70 -3.57 -2.67
C GLN A 147 -1.58 -3.35 -3.67
N ALA A 148 -1.13 -4.43 -4.29
CA ALA A 148 -0.18 -4.36 -5.39
C ALA A 148 -0.88 -3.89 -6.67
N GLY A 149 -0.24 -2.98 -7.41
CA GLY A 149 -0.78 -2.45 -8.65
C GLY A 149 -0.03 -1.23 -9.17
N ILE A 150 -0.72 -0.45 -9.98
CA ILE A 150 -0.20 0.75 -10.61
C ILE A 150 -1.19 1.91 -10.46
N SER A 151 -0.66 3.11 -10.25
CA SER A 151 -1.43 4.37 -10.27
C SER A 151 -0.81 5.38 -11.21
N GLY A 152 -1.64 6.13 -11.92
CA GLY A 152 -1.26 7.34 -12.62
C GLY A 152 -1.76 8.55 -11.84
N ASN A 153 -0.86 9.44 -11.45
CA ASN A 153 -1.15 10.64 -10.68
C ASN A 153 -0.98 11.87 -11.57
N TRP A 154 -2.01 12.68 -11.68
CA TRP A 154 -2.04 13.87 -12.53
C TRP A 154 -2.38 15.11 -11.72
N GLN A 155 -1.42 16.01 -11.59
CA GLN A 155 -1.61 17.35 -11.04
C GLN A 155 -2.13 18.28 -12.15
N ILE A 156 -3.44 18.46 -12.23
CA ILE A 156 -4.08 19.31 -13.27
C ILE A 156 -3.60 20.77 -13.09
N ASN A 157 -3.71 21.26 -11.85
CA ASN A 157 -3.24 22.55 -11.42
C ASN A 157 -2.91 22.48 -9.91
N PRO A 158 -2.43 23.55 -9.24
CA PRO A 158 -2.07 23.51 -7.81
C PRO A 158 -3.21 23.05 -6.87
N ASP A 159 -4.46 23.24 -7.30
CA ASP A 159 -5.65 22.99 -6.49
C ASP A 159 -6.39 21.70 -6.85
N HIS A 160 -6.03 21.03 -7.94
CA HIS A 160 -6.72 19.83 -8.41
C HIS A 160 -5.76 18.70 -8.79
N GLU A 161 -5.96 17.55 -8.19
CA GLU A 161 -5.24 16.32 -8.47
C GLU A 161 -6.20 15.21 -8.86
N LEU A 162 -5.86 14.42 -9.86
CA LEU A 162 -6.52 13.18 -10.21
C LEU A 162 -5.57 12.01 -10.06
N CYS A 163 -6.06 10.91 -9.52
CA CYS A 163 -5.37 9.64 -9.47
C CYS A 163 -6.24 8.56 -10.09
N PHE A 164 -5.68 7.83 -11.05
CA PHE A 164 -6.27 6.63 -11.63
C PHE A 164 -5.47 5.44 -11.14
N GLN A 165 -6.14 4.46 -10.56
CA GLN A 165 -5.46 3.33 -9.93
C GLN A 165 -6.05 2.01 -10.39
N ILE A 166 -5.18 1.04 -10.69
CA ILE A 166 -5.52 -0.35 -10.95
C ILE A 166 -4.70 -1.18 -9.98
N VAL A 167 -5.36 -1.86 -9.07
CA VAL A 167 -4.73 -2.71 -8.05
C VAL A 167 -5.45 -4.03 -7.93
N ASN A 168 -4.84 -5.00 -7.26
CA ASN A 168 -5.55 -6.21 -6.85
C ASN A 168 -6.75 -5.82 -5.98
N ASN A 169 -7.87 -6.52 -6.12
CA ASN A 169 -9.06 -6.24 -5.32
C ASN A 169 -9.01 -6.85 -3.92
N ARG A 170 -8.04 -7.72 -3.66
CA ARG A 170 -7.83 -8.42 -2.39
C ARG A 170 -6.35 -8.80 -2.21
N SER A 171 -5.93 -9.05 -0.98
CA SER A 171 -4.59 -9.59 -0.68
C SER A 171 -4.60 -11.10 -0.49
N GLY A 172 -5.67 -11.65 0.12
CA GLY A 172 -5.83 -13.08 0.42
C GLY A 172 -6.39 -13.87 -0.75
N GLN A 173 -6.43 -15.20 -0.57
CA GLN A 173 -7.12 -16.12 -1.48
C GLN A 173 -8.62 -16.20 -1.15
N ASP A 174 -9.43 -16.73 -2.07
CA ASP A 174 -10.88 -16.79 -1.88
C ASP A 174 -11.30 -17.65 -0.69
N ASN A 175 -10.57 -18.70 -0.36
CA ASN A 175 -10.82 -19.53 0.82
C ASN A 175 -10.70 -18.78 2.17
N GLU A 176 -9.95 -17.69 2.20
CA GLU A 176 -9.84 -16.84 3.39
C GLU A 176 -11.02 -15.87 3.51
N ILE A 177 -11.53 -15.41 2.37
CA ILE A 177 -12.69 -14.50 2.28
C ILE A 177 -13.99 -15.29 2.44
N TYR A 178 -14.03 -16.51 1.90
CA TYR A 178 -15.19 -17.40 1.89
C TYR A 178 -14.84 -18.74 2.57
N PRO A 179 -14.66 -18.76 3.90
CA PRO A 179 -14.23 -19.97 4.63
C PRO A 179 -15.22 -21.13 4.56
N THR A 180 -16.49 -20.85 4.22
CA THR A 180 -17.55 -21.86 4.01
C THR A 180 -17.66 -22.30 2.54
N GLY A 181 -16.75 -21.87 1.68
CA GLY A 181 -16.80 -22.08 0.24
C GLY A 181 -17.44 -20.92 -0.52
N LEU A 182 -17.22 -20.92 -1.84
CA LEU A 182 -17.83 -19.91 -2.70
C LEU A 182 -19.35 -20.09 -2.78
N PRO A 183 -20.13 -19.00 -2.93
CA PRO A 183 -21.56 -19.10 -3.18
C PRO A 183 -21.87 -19.93 -4.41
N ASP A 184 -23.04 -20.62 -4.42
CA ASP A 184 -23.48 -21.47 -5.51
C ASP A 184 -23.42 -20.73 -6.87
N ASN A 185 -23.01 -21.45 -7.91
CA ASN A 185 -22.87 -20.92 -9.27
C ASN A 185 -21.88 -19.76 -9.41
N THR A 186 -20.94 -19.62 -8.48
CA THR A 186 -19.87 -18.63 -8.57
C THR A 186 -18.50 -19.28 -8.63
N ARG A 187 -17.55 -18.56 -9.18
CA ARG A 187 -16.13 -18.90 -9.23
C ARG A 187 -15.29 -17.66 -8.97
N GLU A 188 -14.03 -17.87 -8.66
CA GLU A 188 -13.06 -16.79 -8.56
C GLU A 188 -13.02 -15.93 -9.82
N ALA A 189 -12.86 -14.63 -9.64
CA ALA A 189 -12.66 -13.73 -10.76
C ALA A 189 -11.33 -14.04 -11.46
N LYS A 190 -11.35 -14.19 -12.79
CA LYS A 190 -10.13 -14.39 -13.57
C LYS A 190 -9.20 -13.17 -13.54
N VAL A 191 -9.77 -11.99 -13.34
CA VAL A 191 -9.04 -10.70 -13.30
C VAL A 191 -9.50 -9.97 -12.03
N PRO A 192 -8.90 -10.31 -10.86
CA PRO A 192 -9.31 -9.76 -9.58
C PRO A 192 -8.73 -8.36 -9.38
N PHE A 193 -9.08 -7.42 -10.27
CA PHE A 193 -8.64 -6.04 -10.18
C PHE A 193 -9.73 -5.13 -9.64
N MET A 194 -9.28 -4.10 -8.96
CA MET A 194 -10.06 -2.94 -8.57
C MET A 194 -9.54 -1.71 -9.31
N TYR A 195 -10.46 -0.99 -9.91
CA TYR A 195 -10.22 0.27 -10.60
C TYR A 195 -10.74 1.39 -9.73
N THR A 196 -9.88 2.36 -9.43
CA THR A 196 -10.23 3.50 -8.60
C THR A 196 -9.91 4.80 -9.31
N VAL A 197 -10.82 5.76 -9.23
CA VAL A 197 -10.58 7.15 -9.59
C VAL A 197 -10.71 7.98 -8.34
N ASN A 198 -9.70 8.75 -8.03
CA ASN A 198 -9.69 9.67 -6.90
C ASN A 198 -9.44 11.09 -7.40
N TRP A 199 -10.24 12.03 -6.89
CA TRP A 199 -10.10 13.46 -7.16
C TRP A 199 -9.95 14.21 -5.85
N ASN A 200 -8.80 14.88 -5.69
CA ASN A 200 -8.53 15.78 -4.58
C ASN A 200 -8.64 17.22 -5.08
N SER A 201 -9.33 18.06 -4.31
CA SER A 201 -9.45 19.46 -4.62
C SER A 201 -9.27 20.33 -3.36
N TYR A 202 -8.65 21.47 -3.54
CA TYR A 202 -8.25 22.38 -2.49
C TYR A 202 -8.80 23.76 -2.78
N TYR A 203 -9.43 24.40 -1.79
CA TYR A 203 -10.06 25.71 -1.91
C TYR A 203 -9.67 26.60 -0.73
N PHE A 204 -9.69 27.92 -0.92
CA PHE A 204 -9.42 28.92 0.11
C PHE A 204 -8.06 28.67 0.81
N ASP A 205 -6.98 28.69 0.04
CA ASP A 205 -5.62 28.43 0.55
C ASP A 205 -5.52 27.09 1.34
N ARG A 206 -6.21 26.05 0.83
CA ARG A 206 -6.28 24.70 1.41
C ARG A 206 -7.05 24.59 2.74
N VAL A 207 -7.84 25.60 3.11
CA VAL A 207 -8.73 25.53 4.28
C VAL A 207 -9.83 24.47 4.05
N LEU A 208 -10.40 24.43 2.84
CA LEU A 208 -11.35 23.38 2.45
C LEU A 208 -10.66 22.38 1.52
N GLN A 209 -10.63 21.13 1.94
CA GLN A 209 -10.05 20.01 1.17
C GLN A 209 -11.15 18.99 0.91
N LEU A 210 -11.48 18.78 -0.35
CA LEU A 210 -12.45 17.77 -0.77
C LEU A 210 -11.70 16.58 -1.40
N ARG A 211 -12.09 15.37 -1.03
CA ARG A 211 -11.48 14.12 -1.46
C ARG A 211 -12.56 13.15 -1.87
N TYR A 212 -12.69 12.93 -3.16
CA TYR A 212 -13.67 12.01 -3.73
C TYR A 212 -12.97 10.81 -4.33
N ALA A 213 -13.55 9.64 -4.11
CA ALA A 213 -13.11 8.42 -4.77
C ALA A 213 -14.31 7.61 -5.23
N ALA A 214 -14.15 6.94 -6.35
CA ALA A 214 -15.07 5.94 -6.84
C ALA A 214 -14.26 4.71 -7.23
N SER A 215 -14.69 3.53 -6.77
CA SER A 215 -14.01 2.28 -7.03
C SER A 215 -14.97 1.24 -7.55
N VAL A 216 -14.51 0.42 -8.48
CA VAL A 216 -15.22 -0.75 -8.98
C VAL A 216 -14.24 -1.92 -9.06
N GLY A 217 -14.67 -3.09 -8.61
CA GLY A 217 -13.87 -4.31 -8.65
C GLY A 217 -14.73 -5.55 -8.78
N GLN A 218 -14.20 -6.57 -9.44
CA GLN A 218 -14.85 -7.86 -9.57
C GLN A 218 -14.22 -8.84 -8.58
N GLN A 219 -15.00 -9.33 -7.62
CA GLN A 219 -14.55 -10.36 -6.69
C GLN A 219 -14.86 -11.77 -7.18
N LEU A 220 -16.06 -12.00 -7.66
CA LEU A 220 -16.54 -13.28 -8.15
C LEU A 220 -17.09 -13.18 -9.57
N SER A 221 -17.05 -14.29 -10.30
CA SER A 221 -17.66 -14.46 -11.60
C SER A 221 -18.79 -15.49 -11.53
N LEU A 222 -19.89 -15.27 -12.23
CA LEU A 222 -20.95 -16.28 -12.39
C LEU A 222 -20.44 -17.44 -13.26
N ILE A 223 -20.79 -18.66 -12.89
CA ILE A 223 -20.61 -19.84 -13.73
C ILE A 223 -21.83 -19.93 -14.63
N HIS A 224 -21.67 -19.65 -15.92
CA HIS A 224 -22.71 -19.95 -16.91
C HIS A 224 -22.66 -21.45 -17.20
N ILE A 225 -23.61 -22.20 -16.63
CA ILE A 225 -23.89 -23.56 -17.05
C ILE A 225 -24.72 -23.42 -18.32
N SER A 226 -24.10 -23.49 -19.50
CA SER A 226 -24.85 -23.72 -20.73
C SER A 226 -25.23 -25.20 -20.70
N GLU A 227 -26.44 -25.52 -20.30
CA GLU A 227 -27.02 -26.84 -20.60
C GLU A 227 -27.02 -27.03 -22.12
N PRO A 228 -26.43 -28.09 -22.66
CA PRO A 228 -26.59 -28.41 -24.05
C PRO A 228 -28.07 -28.72 -24.25
N THR A 229 -28.79 -27.86 -24.99
CA THR A 229 -30.13 -28.13 -25.45
C THR A 229 -30.07 -29.42 -26.27
N ARG A 230 -30.45 -30.56 -25.69
CA ARG A 230 -30.73 -31.76 -26.47
C ARG A 230 -31.99 -31.50 -27.25
N LEU A 231 -31.85 -31.32 -28.55
CA LEU A 231 -32.96 -31.48 -29.54
C LEU A 231 -33.27 -32.94 -29.68
#